data_94bc6e3288891f3d2fce69f0f410e132
#
_entry.id   94bc6e3288891f3d2fce69f0f410e132
#
_cell.length_a   1.000
_cell.length_b   1.000
_cell.length_c   1.000
_cell.angle_alpha   90.00
_cell.angle_beta   90.00
_cell.angle_gamma   90.00
#
_symmetry.space_group_name_H-M   'P 1'
#
loop_
_entity.id
_entity.type
_entity.pdbx_description
1 polymer ?
#
loop_
_entity_poly.entity_id
_entity_poly.type
_entity_poly.pdbx_seq_one_letter_code
_entity_poly.pdbx_strand_id
1 'polypeptide(L)'
;MVFICTTRFNTETLEQNCAWRRRNQKMDQCVYGSPIPVKHAVRGSAWMIVLEMQNDANRIAGIGLVKNSPNLPSVPIPHSSKGGVGSTLKPSVYNCGNYNRFIYQGAYRIDLLSNDTDDIKLTQEEQIVIKMLELALFYGPNHSKRGKGICELPKHVASMYDFKECLKQLVQRFIKIKKGLT
;
A
#
# COMPACT_ATOMS: atom_id res chain seq x y z
N MET A 1 -4.45 8.07 -14.99
CA MET A 1 -5.10 8.69 -13.81
C MET A 1 -4.50 8.04 -12.56
N VAL A 2 -4.19 8.83 -11.50
CA VAL A 2 -3.65 8.35 -10.23
C VAL A 2 -4.64 8.65 -9.12
N PHE A 3 -4.89 7.68 -8.24
CA PHE A 3 -5.73 7.80 -7.04
C PHE A 3 -4.86 7.73 -5.79
N ILE A 4 -5.27 8.44 -4.74
CA ILE A 4 -4.69 8.30 -3.41
C ILE A 4 -5.58 7.35 -2.62
N CYS A 5 -4.96 6.32 -2.07
CA CYS A 5 -5.63 5.29 -1.29
C CYS A 5 -4.94 5.11 0.07
N THR A 6 -5.62 4.45 0.97
CA THR A 6 -5.10 4.08 2.28
C THR A 6 -5.24 2.58 2.49
N THR A 7 -4.27 1.96 3.15
CA THR A 7 -4.40 0.62 3.73
C THR A 7 -4.05 0.69 5.22
N ARG A 8 -4.57 -0.24 6.01
CA ARG A 8 -4.44 -0.19 7.48
C ARG A 8 -3.71 -1.40 7.97
N PHE A 9 -2.76 -1.13 8.86
CA PHE A 9 -2.00 -2.14 9.57
C PHE A 9 -2.15 -1.92 11.08
N ASN A 10 -2.27 -2.99 11.82
CA ASN A 10 -1.83 -3.04 13.20
C ASN A 10 -0.36 -3.51 13.23
N THR A 11 0.25 -3.56 14.40
CA THR A 11 1.65 -3.95 14.55
C THR A 11 1.90 -5.33 13.94
N GLU A 12 1.07 -6.32 14.25
CA GLU A 12 1.21 -7.69 13.76
C GLU A 12 1.16 -7.78 12.23
N THR A 13 0.16 -7.18 11.60
CA THR A 13 -0.01 -7.23 10.14
C THR A 13 1.07 -6.46 9.40
N LEU A 14 1.60 -5.38 9.99
CA LEU A 14 2.75 -4.67 9.44
C LEU A 14 4.02 -5.54 9.49
N GLU A 15 4.25 -6.22 10.61
CA GLU A 15 5.36 -7.17 10.76
C GLU A 15 5.26 -8.33 9.76
N GLN A 16 4.08 -8.91 9.56
CA GLN A 16 3.84 -9.94 8.54
C GLN A 16 4.15 -9.42 7.14
N ASN A 17 3.75 -8.20 6.82
CA ASN A 17 4.04 -7.55 5.55
C ASN A 17 5.55 -7.33 5.37
N CYS A 18 6.25 -6.82 6.38
CA CYS A 18 7.70 -6.66 6.37
C CYS A 18 8.42 -7.99 6.22
N ALA A 19 7.98 -9.03 6.98
CA ALA A 19 8.55 -10.36 6.91
C ALA A 19 8.38 -10.99 5.52
N TRP A 20 7.22 -10.81 4.89
CA TRP A 20 7.00 -11.26 3.52
C TRP A 20 7.96 -10.57 2.54
N ARG A 21 8.10 -9.25 2.61
CA ARG A 21 9.02 -8.49 1.74
C ARG A 21 10.47 -8.93 1.94
N ARG A 22 10.89 -9.15 3.18
CA ARG A 22 12.23 -9.62 3.52
C ARG A 22 12.49 -11.02 2.96
N ARG A 23 11.58 -11.98 3.17
CA ARG A 23 11.70 -13.35 2.66
C ARG A 23 11.77 -13.41 1.13
N ASN A 24 11.11 -12.48 0.44
CA ASN A 24 11.09 -12.43 -1.01
C ASN A 24 12.14 -11.47 -1.61
N GLN A 25 13.02 -10.89 -0.80
CA GLN A 25 14.04 -9.91 -1.21
C GLN A 25 13.44 -8.71 -1.97
N LYS A 26 12.30 -8.19 -1.46
CA LYS A 26 11.50 -7.12 -2.07
C LYS A 26 11.27 -5.96 -1.09
N MET A 27 12.33 -5.53 -0.39
CA MET A 27 12.21 -4.51 0.65
C MET A 27 11.74 -3.14 0.13
N ASP A 28 12.14 -2.79 -1.08
CA ASP A 28 11.77 -1.56 -1.80
C ASP A 28 10.47 -1.69 -2.62
N GLN A 29 9.82 -2.84 -2.56
CA GLN A 29 8.54 -3.11 -3.21
C GLN A 29 7.41 -3.11 -2.19
N CYS A 30 6.18 -2.84 -2.66
CA CYS A 30 4.99 -2.92 -1.82
C CYS A 30 4.13 -4.14 -2.16
N VAL A 31 3.48 -4.67 -1.14
CA VAL A 31 2.48 -5.72 -1.25
C VAL A 31 1.33 -5.44 -0.29
N TYR A 32 0.11 -5.50 -0.79
CA TYR A 32 -1.08 -5.23 0.02
C TYR A 32 -2.12 -6.30 -0.21
N GLY A 33 -2.67 -6.81 0.87
CA GLY A 33 -3.79 -7.74 0.84
C GLY A 33 -5.11 -7.04 1.16
N SER A 34 -6.17 -7.54 0.55
CA SER A 34 -7.51 -7.02 0.78
C SER A 34 -8.54 -8.15 0.76
N PRO A 35 -9.53 -8.16 1.67
CA PRO A 35 -10.63 -9.13 1.64
C PRO A 35 -11.64 -8.85 0.53
N ILE A 36 -11.65 -7.63 0.01
CA ILE A 36 -12.52 -7.15 -1.06
C ILE A 36 -11.70 -6.42 -2.11
N PRO A 37 -12.10 -6.44 -3.40
CA PRO A 37 -11.40 -5.66 -4.41
C PRO A 37 -11.57 -4.15 -4.15
N VAL A 38 -10.62 -3.36 -4.61
CA VAL A 38 -10.75 -1.90 -4.61
C VAL A 38 -11.95 -1.51 -5.46
N LYS A 39 -12.82 -0.65 -4.91
CA LYS A 39 -14.11 -0.30 -5.53
C LYS A 39 -13.93 0.30 -6.93
N HIS A 40 -14.97 0.16 -7.74
CA HIS A 40 -15.06 0.62 -9.14
C HIS A 40 -14.85 2.14 -9.34
N ALA A 41 -14.96 2.98 -8.29
CA ALA A 41 -14.60 4.39 -8.37
C ALA A 41 -13.14 4.59 -8.81
N VAL A 42 -12.26 3.68 -8.38
CA VAL A 42 -10.89 3.57 -8.90
C VAL A 42 -10.93 2.64 -10.11
N ARG A 43 -10.94 3.18 -11.32
CA ARG A 43 -11.01 2.40 -12.58
C ARG A 43 -9.98 1.28 -12.60
N GLY A 44 -10.35 0.12 -13.12
CA GLY A 44 -9.44 -1.01 -13.34
C GLY A 44 -8.17 -0.56 -14.05
N SER A 45 -7.02 -1.09 -13.62
CA SER A 45 -5.68 -0.73 -14.11
C SER A 45 -5.21 0.70 -13.81
N ALA A 46 -5.97 1.51 -13.07
CA ALA A 46 -5.49 2.81 -12.60
C ALA A 46 -4.35 2.66 -11.60
N TRP A 47 -3.46 3.65 -11.57
CA TRP A 47 -2.41 3.73 -10.56
C TRP A 47 -2.96 4.23 -9.23
N MET A 48 -2.51 3.62 -8.14
CA MET A 48 -2.85 3.98 -6.78
C MET A 48 -1.58 4.27 -5.99
N ILE A 49 -1.50 5.46 -5.40
CA ILE A 49 -0.54 5.76 -4.33
C ILE A 49 -1.22 5.35 -3.03
N VAL A 50 -0.66 4.36 -2.33
CA VAL A 50 -1.25 3.77 -1.13
C VAL A 50 -0.47 4.21 0.10
N LEU A 51 -1.14 4.93 1.01
CA LEU A 51 -0.61 5.30 2.31
C LEU A 51 -0.77 4.12 3.28
N GLU A 52 0.32 3.65 3.85
CA GLU A 52 0.38 2.55 4.81
C GLU A 52 0.10 3.09 6.22
N MET A 53 -1.16 3.06 6.66
CA MET A 53 -1.56 3.53 7.99
C MET A 53 -1.20 2.48 9.05
N GLN A 54 -0.27 2.79 9.94
CA GLN A 54 -0.01 2.00 11.16
C GLN A 54 -0.89 2.52 12.29
N ASN A 55 -2.00 1.83 12.54
CA ASN A 55 -3.04 2.31 13.44
C ASN A 55 -2.61 2.39 14.91
N ASP A 56 -1.76 1.46 15.37
CA ASP A 56 -1.31 1.41 16.77
C ASP A 56 -0.37 2.57 17.10
N ALA A 57 0.44 3.00 16.13
CA ALA A 57 1.38 4.11 16.30
C ALA A 57 0.86 5.47 15.78
N ASN A 58 -0.35 5.52 15.20
CA ASN A 58 -0.94 6.73 14.62
C ASN A 58 -0.02 7.43 13.60
N ARG A 59 0.63 6.67 12.74
CA ARG A 59 1.56 7.22 11.74
C ARG A 59 1.44 6.51 10.40
N ILE A 60 1.95 7.15 9.36
CA ILE A 60 2.10 6.54 8.04
C ILE A 60 3.44 5.80 8.02
N ALA A 61 3.39 4.47 7.83
CA ALA A 61 4.56 3.59 7.83
C ALA A 61 5.31 3.60 6.50
N GLY A 62 4.63 3.93 5.42
CA GLY A 62 5.22 3.96 4.09
C GLY A 62 4.22 4.40 3.03
N ILE A 63 4.73 4.54 1.81
CA ILE A 63 3.95 4.91 0.63
C ILE A 63 4.29 3.95 -0.50
N GLY A 64 3.31 3.21 -1.00
CA GLY A 64 3.49 2.31 -2.13
C GLY A 64 2.79 2.77 -3.40
N LEU A 65 3.33 2.38 -4.55
CA LEU A 65 2.71 2.62 -5.85
C LEU A 65 2.30 1.29 -6.49
N VAL A 66 1.01 1.08 -6.67
CA VAL A 66 0.43 -0.14 -7.25
C VAL A 66 -0.57 0.16 -8.35
N LYS A 67 -0.79 -0.79 -9.25
CA LYS A 67 -1.93 -0.76 -10.17
C LYS A 67 -3.16 -1.39 -9.50
N ASN A 68 -4.36 -0.89 -9.82
CA ASN A 68 -5.61 -1.54 -9.45
C ASN A 68 -5.86 -2.77 -10.33
N SER A 69 -4.95 -3.72 -10.26
CA SER A 69 -5.00 -5.00 -10.94
C SER A 69 -4.50 -6.06 -9.95
N PRO A 70 -5.38 -6.55 -9.07
CA PRO A 70 -4.99 -7.53 -8.09
C PRO A 70 -4.68 -8.87 -8.76
N ASN A 71 -3.71 -9.58 -8.21
CA ASN A 71 -3.56 -11.00 -8.50
C ASN A 71 -4.80 -11.72 -7.95
N LEU A 72 -5.70 -12.10 -8.85
CA LEU A 72 -6.88 -12.87 -8.49
C LEU A 72 -6.47 -14.23 -7.96
N PRO A 73 -7.22 -14.78 -6.99
CA PRO A 73 -7.10 -16.18 -6.65
C PRO A 73 -7.30 -17.01 -7.93
N SER A 74 -6.36 -17.90 -8.25
CA SER A 74 -6.68 -19.00 -9.14
C SER A 74 -7.91 -19.69 -8.55
N VAL A 75 -8.99 -19.78 -9.35
CA VAL A 75 -10.22 -20.49 -8.97
C VAL A 75 -9.80 -21.88 -8.50
N PRO A 76 -10.26 -22.39 -7.34
CA PRO A 76 -10.09 -23.79 -7.02
C PRO A 76 -10.77 -24.58 -8.12
N ILE A 77 -10.00 -25.29 -8.93
CA ILE A 77 -10.55 -26.27 -9.86
C ILE A 77 -11.20 -27.33 -8.97
N PRO A 78 -12.52 -27.62 -9.10
CA PRO A 78 -13.13 -28.68 -8.34
C PRO A 78 -12.38 -29.98 -8.65
N HIS A 79 -12.11 -30.74 -7.63
CA HIS A 79 -11.37 -31.99 -7.63
C HIS A 79 -11.57 -32.84 -8.89
N SER A 80 -10.59 -32.87 -9.77
CA SER A 80 -10.36 -34.02 -10.63
C SER A 80 -8.94 -34.51 -10.34
N SER A 81 -8.92 -35.72 -9.80
CA SER A 81 -7.77 -36.54 -9.54
C SER A 81 -6.83 -36.62 -10.74
N LYS A 82 -5.55 -36.47 -10.49
CA LYS A 82 -4.34 -36.85 -11.24
C LYS A 82 -3.51 -35.70 -11.78
N GLY A 83 -2.37 -35.52 -11.11
CA GLY A 83 -1.06 -35.19 -11.68
C GLY A 83 -1.01 -34.04 -12.68
N GLY A 84 -0.85 -32.80 -12.21
CA GLY A 84 -0.54 -31.66 -13.04
C GLY A 84 0.32 -30.67 -12.26
N VAL A 85 1.60 -30.62 -12.54
CA VAL A 85 2.56 -29.62 -12.11
C VAL A 85 2.08 -28.26 -12.62
N GLY A 86 1.76 -27.31 -11.71
CA GLY A 86 1.38 -25.97 -12.11
C GLY A 86 0.52 -25.22 -11.09
N SER A 87 0.61 -25.53 -9.80
CA SER A 87 0.03 -24.71 -8.75
C SER A 87 0.89 -23.46 -8.57
N THR A 88 0.52 -22.36 -9.23
CA THR A 88 0.99 -21.04 -8.82
C THR A 88 0.42 -20.77 -7.44
N LEU A 89 1.17 -21.16 -6.42
CA LEU A 89 0.86 -20.87 -5.03
C LEU A 89 0.69 -19.36 -4.88
N LYS A 90 -0.52 -18.94 -4.51
CA LYS A 90 -0.80 -17.54 -4.19
C LYS A 90 0.18 -17.05 -3.14
N PRO A 91 0.69 -15.84 -3.29
CA PRO A 91 1.50 -15.25 -2.23
C PRO A 91 0.63 -15.11 -0.98
N SER A 92 0.89 -15.91 0.05
CA SER A 92 0.33 -15.72 1.38
C SER A 92 1.18 -14.66 2.09
N VAL A 93 0.64 -13.47 2.24
CA VAL A 93 1.30 -12.34 2.91
C VAL A 93 0.93 -12.34 4.39
N TYR A 94 -0.34 -12.57 4.68
CA TYR A 94 -0.92 -12.45 6.02
C TYR A 94 -1.41 -13.80 6.56
N ASN A 95 -1.35 -13.96 7.87
CA ASN A 95 -1.89 -15.15 8.55
C ASN A 95 -3.41 -15.23 8.41
N CYS A 96 -4.11 -14.09 8.33
CA CYS A 96 -5.53 -14.05 8.04
C CYS A 96 -5.79 -14.30 6.55
N GLY A 97 -6.30 -15.47 6.20
CA GLY A 97 -6.56 -15.90 4.82
C GLY A 97 -7.44 -14.93 4.01
N ASN A 98 -8.40 -14.25 4.67
CA ASN A 98 -9.26 -13.27 4.02
C ASN A 98 -8.50 -12.08 3.43
N TYR A 99 -7.39 -11.66 4.04
CA TYR A 99 -6.56 -10.57 3.52
C TYR A 99 -5.64 -11.01 2.37
N ASN A 100 -5.58 -12.30 2.06
CA ASN A 100 -4.85 -12.82 0.90
C ASN A 100 -5.76 -13.04 -0.33
N ARG A 101 -7.03 -12.61 -0.29
CA ARG A 101 -7.98 -12.81 -1.42
C ARG A 101 -7.62 -11.99 -2.63
N PHE A 102 -7.29 -10.71 -2.45
CA PHE A 102 -6.88 -9.79 -3.48
C PHE A 102 -5.52 -9.21 -3.10
N ILE A 103 -4.47 -9.60 -3.83
CA ILE A 103 -3.11 -9.14 -3.56
C ILE A 103 -2.68 -8.13 -4.62
N TYR A 104 -2.35 -6.93 -4.16
CA TYR A 104 -1.80 -5.85 -4.99
C TYR A 104 -0.30 -5.76 -4.76
N GLN A 105 0.48 -5.77 -5.83
CA GLN A 105 1.93 -5.67 -5.77
C GLN A 105 2.41 -4.48 -6.61
N GLY A 106 3.46 -3.83 -6.15
CA GLY A 106 4.09 -2.71 -6.84
C GLY A 106 5.59 -2.71 -6.67
N ALA A 107 6.28 -2.17 -7.66
CA ALA A 107 7.74 -2.14 -7.71
C ALA A 107 8.37 -1.06 -6.82
N TYR A 108 7.58 -0.15 -6.28
CA TYR A 108 8.10 1.01 -5.55
C TYR A 108 7.38 1.19 -4.21
N ARG A 109 8.17 1.31 -3.15
CA ARG A 109 7.73 1.63 -1.79
C ARG A 109 8.74 2.55 -1.12
N ILE A 110 8.25 3.67 -0.63
CA ILE A 110 8.99 4.58 0.24
C ILE A 110 8.77 4.12 1.68
N ASP A 111 9.83 3.80 2.40
CA ASP A 111 9.78 3.52 3.85
C ASP A 111 9.81 4.85 4.60
N LEU A 112 8.88 5.05 5.54
CA LEU A 112 8.84 6.23 6.40
C LEU A 112 9.19 5.93 7.85
N LEU A 113 9.51 4.67 8.17
CA LEU A 113 9.82 4.24 9.54
C LEU A 113 11.31 4.07 9.80
N SER A 114 12.10 3.72 8.79
CA SER A 114 13.53 3.53 8.98
C SER A 114 14.25 4.88 8.94
N ASN A 115 15.04 5.13 9.96
CA ASN A 115 15.98 6.25 9.97
C ASN A 115 17.20 6.00 9.07
N ASP A 116 17.35 4.75 8.59
CA ASP A 116 18.52 4.25 7.85
C ASP A 116 18.32 4.26 6.33
N THR A 117 17.21 4.82 5.82
CA THR A 117 17.03 4.88 4.38
C THR A 117 17.84 6.04 3.79
N ASP A 118 19.07 5.75 3.42
CA ASP A 118 19.89 6.55 2.50
C ASP A 118 19.19 6.79 1.15
N ASP A 119 18.06 6.11 0.92
CA ASP A 119 17.36 6.07 -0.36
C ASP A 119 16.56 7.34 -0.68
N ILE A 120 15.94 7.97 0.32
CA ILE A 120 15.24 9.27 0.15
C ILE A 120 15.16 10.03 1.46
N LYS A 121 15.82 11.18 1.50
CA LYS A 121 15.56 12.19 2.51
C LYS A 121 14.34 13.02 2.09
N LEU A 122 13.26 12.98 2.89
CA LEU A 122 12.11 13.84 2.65
C LEU A 122 12.49 15.31 2.77
N THR A 123 11.99 16.14 1.86
CA THR A 123 12.08 17.60 1.99
C THR A 123 11.25 18.07 3.19
N GLN A 124 11.48 19.29 3.65
CA GLN A 124 10.69 19.86 4.73
C GLN A 124 9.20 19.94 4.37
N GLU A 125 8.88 20.31 3.13
CA GLU A 125 7.49 20.35 2.64
C GLU A 125 6.84 18.97 2.64
N GLU A 126 7.55 17.93 2.16
CA GLU A 126 7.06 16.56 2.19
C GLU A 126 6.79 16.04 3.60
N GLN A 127 7.67 16.40 4.57
CA GLN A 127 7.46 16.06 5.98
C GLN A 127 6.20 16.73 6.54
N ILE A 128 5.97 18.00 6.21
CA ILE A 128 4.77 18.74 6.62
C ILE A 128 3.53 18.07 6.02
N VAL A 129 3.54 17.73 4.73
CA VAL A 129 2.43 17.05 4.05
C VAL A 129 2.10 15.71 4.71
N ILE A 130 3.13 14.88 5.01
CA ILE A 130 2.93 13.61 5.72
C ILE A 130 2.31 13.86 7.09
N LYS A 131 2.80 14.85 7.84
CA LYS A 131 2.27 15.19 9.15
C LYS A 131 0.81 15.68 9.12
N MET A 132 0.45 16.48 8.14
CA MET A 132 -0.94 16.91 7.92
C MET A 132 -1.86 15.71 7.61
N LEU A 133 -1.40 14.78 6.77
CA LEU A 133 -2.12 13.53 6.49
C LEU A 133 -2.28 12.68 7.75
N GLU A 134 -1.25 12.53 8.58
CA GLU A 134 -1.34 11.81 9.84
C GLU A 134 -2.39 12.42 10.77
N LEU A 135 -2.38 13.74 10.93
CA LEU A 135 -3.38 14.43 11.75
C LEU A 135 -4.81 14.19 11.21
N ALA A 136 -5.01 14.30 9.91
CA ALA A 136 -6.32 14.12 9.30
C ALA A 136 -6.82 12.66 9.32
N LEU A 137 -5.91 11.67 9.21
CA LEU A 137 -6.27 10.26 9.11
C LEU A 137 -6.43 9.57 10.46
N PHE A 138 -5.67 9.98 11.47
CA PHE A 138 -5.62 9.27 12.75
C PHE A 138 -6.36 9.96 13.89
N TYR A 139 -6.63 11.26 13.79
CA TYR A 139 -7.19 12.03 14.88
C TYR A 139 -8.55 12.66 14.52
N GLY A 140 -9.28 13.08 15.55
CA GLY A 140 -10.59 13.71 15.42
C GLY A 140 -11.75 12.72 15.20
N PRO A 141 -12.98 13.23 15.12
CA PRO A 141 -14.20 12.41 15.04
C PRO A 141 -14.31 11.64 13.70
N ASN A 142 -13.69 12.15 12.64
CA ASN A 142 -13.72 11.59 11.29
C ASN A 142 -12.47 10.80 10.93
N HIS A 143 -11.72 10.31 11.93
CA HIS A 143 -10.50 9.55 11.68
C HIS A 143 -10.75 8.30 10.81
N SER A 144 -9.73 7.89 10.05
CA SER A 144 -9.84 6.82 9.04
C SER A 144 -9.26 5.48 9.48
N LYS A 145 -9.10 5.25 10.79
CA LYS A 145 -8.55 4.00 11.34
C LYS A 145 -9.40 2.76 11.04
N ARG A 146 -10.71 2.94 10.83
CA ARG A 146 -11.63 1.85 10.52
C ARG A 146 -11.74 1.67 9.02
N GLY A 147 -11.74 0.43 8.56
CA GLY A 147 -11.88 0.09 7.15
C GLY A 147 -11.29 -1.29 6.85
N LYS A 148 -11.63 -1.84 5.70
CA LYS A 148 -11.15 -3.16 5.25
C LYS A 148 -10.40 -3.03 3.93
N GLY A 149 -9.17 -3.55 3.90
CA GLY A 149 -8.34 -3.55 2.70
C GLY A 149 -7.91 -2.14 2.24
N ILE A 150 -7.78 -1.97 0.93
CA ILE A 150 -7.42 -0.70 0.33
C ILE A 150 -8.69 0.13 0.08
N CYS A 151 -8.68 1.38 0.57
CA CYS A 151 -9.78 2.33 0.39
C CYS A 151 -9.24 3.62 -0.22
N GLU A 152 -10.05 4.29 -1.03
CA GLU A 152 -9.76 5.64 -1.50
C GLU A 152 -9.64 6.62 -0.33
N LEU A 153 -8.77 7.62 -0.45
CA LEU A 153 -8.61 8.68 0.54
C LEU A 153 -9.98 9.35 0.80
N PRO A 154 -10.41 9.52 2.07
CA PRO A 154 -11.68 10.14 2.36
C PRO A 154 -11.80 11.54 1.74
N LYS A 155 -12.96 11.86 1.17
CA LYS A 155 -13.19 13.13 0.46
C LYS A 155 -12.89 14.36 1.32
N HIS A 156 -13.27 14.32 2.61
CA HIS A 156 -12.98 15.42 3.51
C HIS A 156 -11.47 15.65 3.72
N VAL A 157 -10.66 14.59 3.72
CA VAL A 157 -9.19 14.72 3.78
C VAL A 157 -8.66 15.22 2.45
N ALA A 158 -9.14 14.64 1.33
CA ALA A 158 -8.69 15.01 -0.01
C ALA A 158 -8.98 16.49 -0.35
N SER A 159 -9.99 17.11 0.28
CA SER A 159 -10.35 18.52 0.07
C SER A 159 -9.59 19.51 0.96
N MET A 160 -8.84 19.05 1.97
CA MET A 160 -8.12 19.94 2.88
C MET A 160 -6.89 20.59 2.25
N TYR A 161 -6.24 19.88 1.33
CA TYR A 161 -5.00 20.30 0.70
C TYR A 161 -4.78 19.50 -0.59
N ASP A 162 -3.93 19.99 -1.52
CA ASP A 162 -3.60 19.23 -2.73
C ASP A 162 -2.58 18.10 -2.45
N PHE A 163 -2.96 17.19 -1.54
CA PHE A 163 -2.15 16.01 -1.21
C PHE A 163 -1.83 15.16 -2.43
N LYS A 164 -2.72 15.15 -3.41
CA LYS A 164 -2.55 14.33 -4.60
C LYS A 164 -1.34 14.78 -5.41
N GLU A 165 -1.16 16.05 -5.63
CA GLU A 165 -0.04 16.55 -6.41
C GLU A 165 1.28 16.38 -5.63
N CYS A 166 1.31 16.74 -4.35
CA CYS A 166 2.49 16.55 -3.49
C CYS A 166 2.94 15.09 -3.44
N LEU A 167 2.02 14.14 -3.23
CA LEU A 167 2.34 12.72 -3.19
C LEU A 167 2.80 12.17 -4.55
N LYS A 168 2.25 12.67 -5.65
CA LYS A 168 2.73 12.31 -7.00
C LYS A 168 4.17 12.77 -7.21
N GLN A 169 4.48 14.01 -6.86
CA GLN A 169 5.84 14.57 -7.00
C GLN A 169 6.84 13.78 -6.15
N LEU A 170 6.50 13.49 -4.90
CA LEU A 170 7.31 12.66 -4.02
C LEU A 170 7.59 11.27 -4.64
N VAL A 171 6.54 10.57 -5.08
CA VAL A 171 6.69 9.24 -5.70
C VAL A 171 7.50 9.31 -7.00
N GLN A 172 7.29 10.33 -7.83
CA GLN A 172 8.06 10.51 -9.06
C GLN A 172 9.55 10.78 -8.78
N ARG A 173 9.85 11.62 -7.79
CA ARG A 173 11.22 11.89 -7.34
C ARG A 173 11.90 10.60 -6.86
N PHE A 174 11.19 9.79 -6.05
CA PHE A 174 11.68 8.49 -5.60
C PHE A 174 11.99 7.55 -6.77
N ILE A 175 11.09 7.43 -7.74
CA ILE A 175 11.29 6.57 -8.91
C ILE A 175 12.51 7.02 -9.71
N LYS A 176 12.74 8.33 -9.88
CA LYS A 176 13.92 8.86 -10.56
C LYS A 176 15.21 8.46 -9.86
N ILE A 177 15.29 8.66 -8.54
CA ILE A 177 16.44 8.27 -7.72
C ILE A 177 16.72 6.76 -7.86
N LYS A 178 15.70 5.91 -7.72
CA LYS A 178 15.84 4.45 -7.85
C LYS A 178 16.28 3.99 -9.25
N LYS A 179 16.03 4.79 -10.27
CA LYS A 179 16.48 4.54 -11.65
C LYS A 179 17.84 5.17 -11.98
N GLY A 180 18.47 5.87 -11.04
CA GLY A 180 19.71 6.61 -11.29
C GLY A 180 19.54 7.77 -12.27
N LEU A 181 18.35 8.36 -12.36
CA LEU A 181 17.98 9.46 -13.27
C LEU A 181 17.99 10.80 -12.52
N THR A 182 19.04 11.07 -11.76
CA THR A 182 19.23 12.39 -11.09
C THR A 182 19.97 13.36 -11.98
#